data_ddcea6c0a70e1c12856517349c901b88
#
_entry.id   ddcea6c0a70e1c12856517349c901b88
#
_cell.length_a   1.000
_cell.length_b   1.000
_cell.length_c   1.000
_cell.angle_alpha   90.00
_cell.angle_beta   90.00
_cell.angle_gamma   90.00
#
_symmetry.space_group_name_H-M   'P 1'
#
loop_
_entity.id
_entity.type
_entity.pdbx_description
1 polymer ?
#
loop_
_entity_poly.entity_id
_entity_poly.type
_entity_poly.pdbx_seq_one_letter_code
_entity_poly.pdbx_strand_id
1 'polypeptide(L)'
;MNIEQLLLLLDWSSAPPNAQWWAVDRDGRAWWYERQPGLRPGFPGWVDNGGGFWRGEGTQFDDPEHYWILAEHWQESLQQRPGKNHE
;
A
#
# COMPACT_ATOMS: atom_id res chain seq x y z
N MET A 1 10.12 2.69 15.13
CA MET A 1 9.10 3.32 14.26
C MET A 1 7.94 2.37 14.14
N ASN A 2 6.72 2.84 14.34
CA ASN A 2 5.56 1.98 14.22
C ASN A 2 4.97 2.09 12.81
N ILE A 3 3.93 1.29 12.54
CA ILE A 3 3.35 1.25 11.19
C ILE A 3 2.77 2.61 10.80
N GLU A 4 2.14 3.32 11.71
CA GLU A 4 1.54 4.61 11.38
C GLU A 4 2.60 5.62 10.97
N GLN A 5 3.72 5.66 11.69
CA GLN A 5 4.81 6.56 11.35
C GLN A 5 5.42 6.19 10.01
N LEU A 6 5.55 4.88 9.76
CA LEU A 6 6.13 4.40 8.53
C LEU A 6 5.27 4.78 7.32
N LEU A 7 3.95 4.68 7.45
CA LEU A 7 3.06 4.98 6.34
C LEU A 7 3.09 6.45 5.95
N LEU A 8 3.50 7.34 6.85
CA LEU A 8 3.64 8.74 6.51
C LEU A 8 4.80 8.99 5.54
N LEU A 9 5.69 8.03 5.41
CA LEU A 9 6.84 8.16 4.50
C LEU A 9 6.51 7.73 3.08
N LEU A 10 5.30 7.25 2.83
CA LEU A 10 4.95 6.76 1.51
C LEU A 10 5.01 7.89 0.48
N ASP A 11 5.74 7.65 -0.60
CA ASP A 11 5.97 8.67 -1.61
C ASP A 11 4.97 8.49 -2.75
N TRP A 12 3.92 9.29 -2.74
CA TRP A 12 2.87 9.20 -3.75
C TRP A 12 3.31 9.76 -5.10
N SER A 13 4.45 10.45 -5.15
CA SER A 13 4.95 10.93 -6.44
C SER A 13 5.39 9.77 -7.33
N SER A 14 5.63 8.61 -6.75
CA SER A 14 6.00 7.42 -7.51
C SER A 14 4.78 6.68 -8.05
N ALA A 15 3.59 7.07 -7.66
CA ALA A 15 2.38 6.32 -7.98
C ALA A 15 2.01 6.48 -9.45
N PRO A 16 1.46 5.42 -10.07
CA PRO A 16 0.86 5.59 -11.39
C PRO A 16 -0.26 6.63 -11.34
N PRO A 17 -0.52 7.32 -12.46
CA PRO A 17 -1.50 8.42 -12.43
C PRO A 17 -2.88 8.02 -11.95
N ASN A 18 -3.30 6.80 -12.27
CA ASN A 18 -4.65 6.35 -11.91
C ASN A 18 -4.71 5.66 -10.56
N ALA A 19 -3.58 5.52 -9.87
CA ALA A 19 -3.57 4.84 -8.58
C ALA A 19 -4.16 5.74 -7.52
N GLN A 20 -5.10 5.21 -6.76
CA GLN A 20 -5.76 5.94 -5.69
C GLN A 20 -5.52 5.30 -4.33
N TRP A 21 -4.98 4.07 -4.30
CA TRP A 21 -4.78 3.30 -3.08
C TRP A 21 -3.44 2.58 -3.13
N TRP A 22 -2.93 2.27 -1.95
CA TRP A 22 -1.66 1.54 -1.81
C TRP A 22 -1.78 0.63 -0.60
N ALA A 23 -1.23 -0.57 -0.71
CA ALA A 23 -1.24 -1.52 0.40
C ALA A 23 -0.14 -2.53 0.22
N VAL A 24 0.21 -3.20 1.32
CA VAL A 24 1.25 -4.21 1.34
C VAL A 24 0.62 -5.55 1.63
N ASP A 25 1.03 -6.59 0.92
CA ASP A 25 0.59 -7.94 1.17
C ASP A 25 1.41 -8.57 2.29
N ARG A 26 0.97 -9.73 2.75
CA ARG A 26 1.62 -10.42 3.86
C ARG A 26 3.09 -10.71 3.60
N ASP A 27 3.48 -10.87 2.33
CA ASP A 27 4.86 -11.14 1.97
C ASP A 27 5.72 -9.88 1.93
N GLY A 28 5.15 -8.73 2.28
CA GLY A 28 5.88 -7.46 2.31
C GLY A 28 5.91 -6.74 0.99
N ARG A 29 5.31 -7.26 -0.05
CA ARG A 29 5.30 -6.61 -1.35
C ARG A 29 4.19 -5.58 -1.41
N ALA A 30 4.51 -4.41 -1.95
CA ALA A 30 3.57 -3.30 -2.04
C ALA A 30 2.92 -3.25 -3.41
N TRP A 31 1.68 -2.77 -3.44
CA TRP A 31 0.92 -2.64 -4.67
C TRP A 31 0.14 -1.35 -4.67
N TRP A 32 0.02 -0.76 -5.85
CA TRP A 32 -0.86 0.38 -6.09
C TRP A 32 -2.16 -0.16 -6.68
N TYR A 33 -3.29 0.49 -6.34
CA TYR A 33 -4.60 0.06 -6.84
C TYR A 33 -5.38 1.26 -7.32
N GLU A 34 -6.13 1.09 -8.40
CA GLU A 34 -7.02 2.11 -8.88
C GLU A 34 -8.26 2.22 -8.00
N ARG A 35 -8.78 1.09 -7.55
CA ARG A 35 -9.93 1.04 -6.67
C ARG A 35 -9.52 0.46 -5.33
N GLN A 36 -10.28 0.77 -4.30
CA GLN A 36 -9.94 0.31 -2.96
C GLN A 36 -9.92 -1.22 -2.92
N PRO A 37 -8.79 -1.81 -2.57
CA PRO A 37 -8.73 -3.27 -2.45
C PRO A 37 -9.39 -3.70 -1.16
N GLY A 38 -9.71 -4.98 -1.08
CA GLY A 38 -10.36 -5.54 0.10
C GLY A 38 -9.57 -6.67 0.68
N LEU A 39 -10.03 -7.14 1.83
CA LEU A 39 -9.46 -8.31 2.49
C LEU A 39 -10.41 -9.49 2.31
N ARG A 40 -9.83 -10.67 2.20
CA ARG A 40 -10.59 -11.90 2.10
C ARG A 40 -10.11 -12.87 3.17
N PRO A 41 -11.01 -13.48 3.94
CA PRO A 41 -10.59 -14.39 5.01
C PRO A 41 -9.68 -15.49 4.48
N GLY A 42 -8.56 -15.69 5.15
CA GLY A 42 -7.63 -16.75 4.78
C GLY A 42 -6.71 -16.45 3.61
N PHE A 43 -6.90 -15.31 2.95
CA PHE A 43 -6.05 -14.94 1.83
C PHE A 43 -4.90 -14.04 2.32
N PRO A 44 -3.65 -14.32 1.93
CA PRO A 44 -2.50 -13.62 2.51
C PRO A 44 -2.14 -12.32 1.80
N GLY A 45 -3.11 -11.58 1.33
CA GLY A 45 -2.85 -10.32 0.65
C GLY A 45 -4.13 -9.57 0.42
N TRP A 46 -4.00 -8.41 -0.23
CA TRP A 46 -5.14 -7.59 -0.61
C TRP A 46 -5.69 -8.10 -1.93
N VAL A 47 -7.00 -7.94 -2.12
CA VAL A 47 -7.66 -8.39 -3.33
C VAL A 47 -8.16 -7.17 -4.07
N ASP A 48 -7.80 -7.03 -5.35
CA ASP A 48 -8.28 -5.90 -6.14
C ASP A 48 -9.78 -6.01 -6.38
N ASN A 49 -10.42 -4.86 -6.51
CA ASN A 49 -11.86 -4.78 -6.73
C ASN A 49 -12.15 -4.24 -8.12
N GLY A 50 -11.37 -4.66 -9.10
CA GLY A 50 -11.50 -4.14 -10.45
C GLY A 50 -10.59 -2.96 -10.67
N GLY A 51 -10.53 -2.46 -11.87
CA GLY A 51 -9.62 -1.40 -12.21
C GLY A 51 -8.20 -1.91 -12.29
N GLY A 52 -7.26 -1.00 -12.43
CA GLY A 52 -5.86 -1.35 -12.56
C GLY A 52 -5.18 -1.61 -11.23
N PHE A 53 -4.10 -2.37 -11.27
CA PHE A 53 -3.25 -2.51 -10.12
C PHE A 53 -1.82 -2.68 -10.61
N TRP A 54 -0.84 -2.20 -9.83
CA TRP A 54 0.55 -2.14 -10.25
C TRP A 54 1.46 -2.46 -9.08
N ARG A 55 2.64 -3.02 -9.39
CA ARG A 55 3.64 -3.24 -8.34
C ARG A 55 4.10 -1.92 -7.77
N GLY A 56 4.28 -1.89 -6.47
CA GLY A 56 4.71 -0.70 -5.77
C GLY A 56 6.23 -0.57 -5.69
N GLU A 57 6.94 -0.96 -6.72
CA GLU A 57 8.38 -0.85 -6.73
C GLU A 57 8.78 0.61 -6.77
N GLY A 58 9.93 0.92 -6.19
CA GLY A 58 10.40 2.29 -6.19
C GLY A 58 9.90 3.13 -5.03
N THR A 59 9.10 2.55 -4.14
CA THR A 59 8.76 3.26 -2.93
C THR A 59 9.98 3.25 -2.01
N GLN A 60 9.95 4.08 -0.97
CA GLN A 60 11.10 4.22 -0.12
C GLN A 60 11.14 3.22 1.02
N PHE A 61 10.55 2.06 0.86
CA PHE A 61 10.50 1.07 1.92
C PHE A 61 11.41 -0.11 1.64
N ASP A 62 12.66 0.17 1.27
CA ASP A 62 13.60 -0.92 1.03
C ASP A 62 14.54 -1.16 2.21
N ASP A 63 14.39 -0.43 3.29
CA ASP A 63 15.11 -0.72 4.53
C ASP A 63 14.54 -2.00 5.12
N PRO A 64 15.37 -2.98 5.49
CA PRO A 64 14.86 -4.25 6.02
C PRO A 64 13.94 -4.11 7.23
N GLU A 65 14.21 -3.13 8.09
CA GLU A 65 13.35 -2.92 9.25
C GLU A 65 11.97 -2.46 8.82
N HIS A 66 11.90 -1.57 7.83
CA HIS A 66 10.61 -1.12 7.30
C HIS A 66 9.85 -2.26 6.67
N TYR A 67 10.54 -3.10 5.94
CA TYR A 67 9.94 -4.25 5.29
C TYR A 67 9.28 -5.17 6.33
N TRP A 68 10.00 -5.45 7.43
CA TRP A 68 9.46 -6.35 8.44
C TRP A 68 8.24 -5.77 9.12
N ILE A 69 8.25 -4.48 9.43
CA ILE A 69 7.11 -3.82 10.05
C ILE A 69 5.90 -3.87 9.14
N LEU A 70 6.10 -3.58 7.85
CA LEU A 70 5.00 -3.60 6.90
C LEU A 70 4.44 -5.01 6.74
N ALA A 71 5.30 -6.01 6.63
CA ALA A 71 4.84 -7.37 6.46
C ALA A 71 4.07 -7.87 7.68
N GLU A 72 4.54 -7.51 8.86
CA GLU A 72 3.89 -7.93 10.09
C GLU A 72 2.52 -7.29 10.26
N HIS A 73 2.37 -6.04 9.83
CA HIS A 73 1.12 -5.29 9.98
C HIS A 73 0.45 -5.03 8.64
N TRP A 74 0.54 -5.97 7.72
CA TRP A 74 0.09 -5.76 6.36
C TRP A 74 -1.38 -5.39 6.26
N GLN A 75 -2.22 -5.91 7.15
CA GLN A 75 -3.64 -5.60 7.10
C GLN A 75 -3.95 -4.17 7.50
N GLU A 76 -2.99 -3.48 8.10
CA GLU A 76 -3.14 -2.09 8.52
C GLU A 76 -2.46 -1.14 7.54
N SER A 77 -1.95 -1.64 6.42
CA SER A 77 -1.13 -0.83 5.54
C SER A 77 -1.92 -0.02 4.52
N LEU A 78 -3.21 -0.25 4.36
CA LEU A 78 -3.99 0.40 3.30
C LEU A 78 -3.97 1.90 3.44
N GLN A 79 -3.62 2.59 2.36
CA GLN A 79 -3.56 4.05 2.33
C GLN A 79 -4.30 4.56 1.12
N GLN A 80 -5.07 5.64 1.31
CA GLN A 80 -5.74 6.31 0.23
C GLN A 80 -4.88 7.48 -0.25
N ARG A 81 -4.89 7.75 -1.55
CA ARG A 81 -4.13 8.87 -2.11
C ARG A 81 -4.62 10.17 -1.50
N PRO A 82 -3.72 10.98 -0.94
CA PRO A 82 -4.13 12.20 -0.26
C PRO A 82 -4.41 13.33 -1.24
N GLY A 83 -5.10 14.34 -0.76
CA GLY A 83 -5.15 15.63 -1.43
C GLY A 83 -6.09 15.76 -2.56
N LYS A 84 -6.89 14.77 -2.84
CA LYS A 84 -7.70 14.88 -3.97
C LYS A 84 -9.05 15.34 -3.68
N ASN A 85 -9.42 15.11 -2.55
CA ASN A 85 -10.72 15.25 -2.35
C ASN A 85 -11.08 16.45 -1.75
N HIS A 86 -10.59 17.30 -1.67
CA HIS A 86 -11.07 18.36 -1.07
C HIS A 86 -11.12 19.33 -1.95
N GLU A 87 -11.21 19.20 -2.42
CA GLU A 87 -11.45 20.11 -3.13
C GLU A 87 -12.44 20.16 -3.40
#